data_29aa375632a4dc516fe35bec9811b85b
#
_entry.id   29aa375632a4dc516fe35bec9811b85b
#
_cell.length_a   1.000
_cell.length_b   1.000
_cell.length_c   1.000
_cell.angle_alpha   90.00
_cell.angle_beta   90.00
_cell.angle_gamma   90.00
#
_symmetry.space_group_name_H-M   'P 1'
#
loop_
_entity.id
_entity.type
_entity.pdbx_description
1 polymer ?
#
loop_
_entity_poly.entity_id
_entity_poly.type
_entity_poly.pdbx_seq_one_letter_code
_entity_poly.pdbx_strand_id
1 'polypeptide(L)'
;MSKRRYLVAIGGILLHLMIGSVYAWSVFTGPIAKQTGWALSSVTVAFSIAIFFLGMSAAFMGRLVERFGPRLTGTVAALLYGSGILLTGLAVQVESLPLLYIGYGVVGGLGLGAGYVTPVSTIIAWFPDKRGLATGMAIMGFGFAAMLTGPIAQNLIAGIGLVPTMYVLGTAYLLIMLTAAQVIRKPRPGEDRKSVV
;
A
#
# COMPACT_ATOMS: atom_id res chain seq x y z
N MET A 1 19.55 -14.19 17.85
CA MET A 1 18.87 -13.37 16.80
C MET A 1 17.68 -12.66 17.43
N SER A 2 17.56 -11.33 17.33
CA SER A 2 16.48 -10.59 17.97
C SER A 2 15.12 -10.89 17.32
N LYS A 3 14.15 -11.39 18.09
CA LYS A 3 12.75 -11.61 17.65
C LYS A 3 12.15 -10.34 16.98
N ARG A 4 12.64 -9.18 17.38
CA ARG A 4 12.21 -7.86 16.85
C ARG A 4 12.54 -7.67 15.36
N ARG A 5 13.67 -8.21 14.87
CA ARG A 5 14.08 -8.14 13.47
C ARG A 5 13.02 -8.74 12.54
N TYR A 6 12.49 -9.89 12.92
CA TYR A 6 11.43 -10.57 12.16
C TYR A 6 10.08 -9.86 12.27
N LEU A 7 9.76 -9.31 13.45
CA LEU A 7 8.53 -8.53 13.61
C LEU A 7 8.51 -7.29 12.70
N VAL A 8 9.65 -6.59 12.60
CA VAL A 8 9.78 -5.44 11.69
C VAL A 8 9.67 -5.87 10.23
N ALA A 9 10.27 -7.02 9.87
CA ALA A 9 10.16 -7.57 8.52
C ALA A 9 8.70 -7.92 8.18
N ILE A 10 7.98 -8.60 9.09
CA ILE A 10 6.56 -8.94 8.92
C ILE A 10 5.72 -7.66 8.76
N GLY A 11 5.93 -6.66 9.61
CA GLY A 11 5.23 -5.38 9.50
C GLY A 11 5.47 -4.69 8.14
N GLY A 12 6.72 -4.70 7.66
CA GLY A 12 7.06 -4.17 6.34
C GLY A 12 6.43 -4.95 5.19
N ILE A 13 6.43 -6.28 5.27
CA ILE A 13 5.78 -7.14 4.26
C ILE A 13 4.27 -6.90 4.25
N LEU A 14 3.62 -6.76 5.40
CA LEU A 14 2.19 -6.45 5.49
C LEU A 14 1.86 -5.09 4.85
N LEU A 15 2.67 -4.06 5.09
CA LEU A 15 2.50 -2.77 4.40
C LEU A 15 2.58 -2.97 2.87
N HIS A 16 3.58 -3.70 2.40
CA HIS A 16 3.76 -3.96 0.96
C HIS A 16 2.64 -4.80 0.37
N LEU A 17 2.11 -5.79 1.10
CA LEU A 17 0.96 -6.57 0.66
C LEU A 17 -0.28 -5.69 0.46
N MET A 18 -0.52 -4.73 1.36
CA MET A 18 -1.68 -3.85 1.24
C MET A 18 -1.54 -2.89 0.06
N ILE A 19 -0.42 -2.18 -0.05
CA ILE A 19 -0.22 -1.21 -1.15
C ILE A 19 -0.03 -1.89 -2.52
N GLY A 20 0.51 -3.10 -2.56
CA GLY A 20 0.68 -3.87 -3.80
C GLY A 20 -0.65 -4.29 -4.43
N SER A 21 -1.76 -4.21 -3.68
CA SER A 21 -3.12 -4.40 -4.21
C SER A 21 -3.46 -3.44 -5.36
N VAL A 22 -2.70 -2.35 -5.54
CA VAL A 22 -2.85 -1.45 -6.69
C VAL A 22 -2.76 -2.18 -8.03
N TYR A 23 -1.98 -3.24 -8.13
CA TYR A 23 -1.87 -4.04 -9.35
C TYR A 23 -3.09 -4.96 -9.61
N ALA A 24 -3.98 -5.11 -8.64
CA ALA A 24 -5.28 -5.76 -8.84
C ALA A 24 -6.35 -4.81 -9.41
N TRP A 25 -5.99 -3.56 -9.79
CA TRP A 25 -6.93 -2.57 -10.32
C TRP A 25 -7.77 -3.09 -11.49
N SER A 26 -7.20 -3.94 -12.35
CA SER A 26 -7.90 -4.55 -13.47
C SER A 26 -9.17 -5.31 -13.07
N VAL A 27 -9.23 -5.85 -11.84
CA VAL A 27 -10.42 -6.54 -11.31
C VAL A 27 -11.59 -5.58 -11.11
N PHE A 28 -11.30 -4.31 -10.82
CA PHE A 28 -12.30 -3.28 -10.53
C PHE A 28 -12.73 -2.48 -11.75
N THR A 29 -11.89 -2.38 -12.79
CA THR A 29 -12.16 -1.51 -13.96
C THR A 29 -13.45 -1.86 -14.67
N GLY A 30 -13.67 -3.15 -14.95
CA GLY A 30 -14.90 -3.62 -15.61
C GLY A 30 -16.16 -3.38 -14.79
N PRO A 31 -16.20 -3.83 -13.52
CA PRO A 31 -17.33 -3.56 -12.62
C PRO A 31 -17.63 -2.07 -12.42
N ILE A 32 -16.61 -1.20 -12.29
CA ILE A 32 -16.79 0.25 -12.18
C ILE A 32 -17.43 0.79 -13.46
N ALA A 33 -16.85 0.48 -14.64
CA ALA A 33 -17.37 0.94 -15.91
C ALA A 33 -18.82 0.48 -16.16
N LYS A 34 -19.14 -0.76 -15.78
CA LYS A 34 -20.50 -1.31 -15.90
C LYS A 34 -21.50 -0.62 -14.99
N GLN A 35 -21.10 -0.32 -13.75
CA GLN A 35 -22.00 0.30 -12.77
C GLN A 35 -22.24 1.78 -13.03
N THR A 36 -21.20 2.52 -13.44
CA THR A 36 -21.26 3.99 -13.62
C THR A 36 -21.53 4.44 -15.04
N GLY A 37 -21.41 3.53 -16.02
CA GLY A 37 -21.50 3.88 -17.45
C GLY A 37 -20.27 4.62 -17.98
N TRP A 38 -19.19 4.77 -17.21
CA TRP A 38 -17.96 5.43 -17.67
C TRP A 38 -17.22 4.58 -18.69
N ALA A 39 -16.52 5.24 -19.63
CA ALA A 39 -15.63 4.54 -20.53
C ALA A 39 -14.54 3.79 -19.75
N LEU A 40 -14.23 2.57 -20.15
CA LEU A 40 -13.19 1.75 -19.51
C LEU A 40 -11.83 2.47 -19.48
N SER A 41 -11.52 3.21 -20.55
CA SER A 41 -10.31 4.04 -20.63
C SER A 41 -10.26 5.11 -19.55
N SER A 42 -11.39 5.78 -19.25
CA SER A 42 -11.45 6.78 -18.19
C SER A 42 -11.22 6.17 -16.81
N VAL A 43 -11.77 4.98 -16.54
CA VAL A 43 -11.52 4.26 -15.29
C VAL A 43 -10.05 3.84 -15.18
N THR A 44 -9.43 3.43 -16.29
CA THR A 44 -8.02 3.02 -16.31
C THR A 44 -7.07 4.19 -16.06
N VAL A 45 -7.43 5.42 -16.48
CA VAL A 45 -6.65 6.64 -16.20
C VAL A 45 -6.41 6.85 -14.70
N ALA A 46 -7.35 6.46 -13.84
CA ALA A 46 -7.17 6.54 -12.39
C ALA A 46 -5.92 5.76 -11.92
N PHE A 47 -5.65 4.58 -12.49
CA PHE A 47 -4.44 3.82 -12.22
C PHE A 47 -3.18 4.56 -12.69
N SER A 48 -3.20 5.16 -13.87
CA SER A 48 -2.05 5.92 -14.39
C SER A 48 -1.72 7.11 -13.50
N ILE A 49 -2.74 7.81 -13.00
CA ILE A 49 -2.59 8.90 -12.02
C ILE A 49 -1.99 8.35 -10.72
N ALA A 50 -2.47 7.21 -10.21
CA ALA A 50 -1.96 6.59 -9.00
C ALA A 50 -0.47 6.23 -9.11
N ILE A 51 -0.04 5.65 -10.24
CA ILE A 51 1.37 5.31 -10.49
C ILE A 51 2.24 6.57 -10.63
N PHE A 52 1.73 7.62 -11.27
CA PHE A 52 2.44 8.91 -11.33
C PHE A 52 2.68 9.48 -9.93
N PHE A 53 1.64 9.56 -9.09
CA PHE A 53 1.76 10.06 -7.73
C PHE A 53 2.55 9.12 -6.81
N LEU A 54 2.53 7.81 -7.06
CA LEU A 54 3.43 6.86 -6.40
C LEU A 54 4.89 7.24 -6.64
N GLY A 55 5.28 7.43 -7.89
CA GLY A 55 6.67 7.81 -8.24
C GLY A 55 7.07 9.15 -7.63
N MET A 56 6.21 10.16 -7.74
CA MET A 56 6.43 11.48 -7.17
C MET A 56 6.55 11.41 -5.64
N SER A 57 5.63 10.74 -4.97
CA SER A 57 5.65 10.57 -3.51
C SER A 57 6.90 9.82 -3.06
N ALA A 58 7.28 8.72 -3.72
CA ALA A 58 8.46 7.95 -3.38
C ALA A 58 9.76 8.79 -3.43
N ALA A 59 9.87 9.71 -4.38
CA ALA A 59 11.02 10.59 -4.52
C ALA A 59 11.24 11.52 -3.30
N PHE A 60 10.15 11.97 -2.66
CA PHE A 60 10.22 12.86 -1.49
C PHE A 60 10.18 12.11 -0.16
N MET A 61 9.47 10.98 -0.10
CA MET A 61 9.23 10.23 1.14
C MET A 61 10.47 9.61 1.73
N GLY A 62 11.53 9.35 0.94
CA GLY A 62 12.81 8.90 1.45
C GLY A 62 13.38 9.83 2.54
N ARG A 63 13.37 11.13 2.28
CA ARG A 63 13.81 12.15 3.25
C ARG A 63 12.93 12.21 4.49
N LEU A 64 11.60 12.02 4.32
CA LEU A 64 10.69 11.99 5.46
C LEU A 64 10.91 10.77 6.35
N VAL A 65 11.17 9.59 5.77
CA VAL A 65 11.51 8.37 6.52
C VAL A 65 12.81 8.58 7.34
N GLU A 66 13.79 9.25 6.75
CA GLU A 66 15.06 9.56 7.45
C GLU A 66 14.83 10.51 8.61
N ARG A 67 14.05 11.59 8.41
CA ARG A 67 13.84 12.67 9.38
C ARG A 67 12.85 12.27 10.49
N PHE A 68 11.72 11.70 10.14
CA PHE A 68 10.60 11.44 11.07
C PHE A 68 10.47 9.97 11.47
N GLY A 69 11.21 9.09 10.81
CA GLY A 69 11.21 7.66 11.08
C GLY A 69 10.08 6.89 10.39
N PRO A 70 10.24 5.55 10.32
CA PRO A 70 9.34 4.70 9.53
C PRO A 70 7.94 4.55 10.13
N ARG A 71 7.76 4.74 11.44
CA ARG A 71 6.42 4.68 12.06
C ARG A 71 5.51 5.78 11.54
N LEU A 72 5.99 7.03 11.59
CA LEU A 72 5.18 8.16 11.15
C LEU A 72 4.88 8.06 9.65
N THR A 73 5.89 7.78 8.83
CA THR A 73 5.70 7.67 7.38
C THR A 73 4.83 6.48 6.99
N GLY A 74 4.93 5.34 7.69
CA GLY A 74 4.02 4.21 7.53
C GLY A 74 2.59 4.53 7.96
N THR A 75 2.41 5.32 9.03
CA THR A 75 1.08 5.79 9.46
C THR A 75 0.47 6.73 8.43
N VAL A 76 1.25 7.67 7.90
CA VAL A 76 0.80 8.58 6.82
C VAL A 76 0.43 7.78 5.57
N ALA A 77 1.24 6.78 5.20
CA ALA A 77 0.93 5.89 4.08
C ALA A 77 -0.41 5.15 4.29
N ALA A 78 -0.65 4.62 5.50
CA ALA A 78 -1.88 3.93 5.85
C ALA A 78 -3.10 4.84 5.74
N LEU A 79 -3.01 6.06 6.28
CA LEU A 79 -4.09 7.04 6.21
C LEU A 79 -4.38 7.45 4.76
N LEU A 80 -3.36 7.75 3.97
CA LEU A 80 -3.53 8.16 2.59
C LEU A 80 -4.07 7.02 1.72
N TYR A 81 -3.46 5.83 1.78
CA TYR A 81 -3.88 4.73 0.92
C TYR A 81 -5.26 4.20 1.31
N GLY A 82 -5.49 3.96 2.60
CA GLY A 82 -6.80 3.50 3.09
C GLY A 82 -7.92 4.47 2.77
N SER A 83 -7.73 5.78 3.03
CA SER A 83 -8.70 6.80 2.67
C SER A 83 -8.88 6.94 1.16
N GLY A 84 -7.83 6.76 0.36
CA GLY A 84 -7.89 6.75 -1.10
C GLY A 84 -8.83 5.66 -1.63
N ILE A 85 -8.76 4.44 -1.07
CA ILE A 85 -9.68 3.35 -1.43
C ILE A 85 -11.11 3.62 -0.94
N LEU A 86 -11.28 4.17 0.27
CA LEU A 86 -12.61 4.57 0.75
C LEU A 86 -13.24 5.66 -0.13
N LEU A 87 -12.46 6.65 -0.54
CA LEU A 87 -12.88 7.70 -1.48
C LEU A 87 -13.22 7.12 -2.87
N THR A 88 -12.54 6.06 -3.28
CA THR A 88 -12.87 5.32 -4.50
C THR A 88 -14.27 4.70 -4.41
N GLY A 89 -14.61 4.08 -3.29
CA GLY A 89 -15.96 3.57 -3.02
C GLY A 89 -17.01 4.67 -3.08
N LEU A 90 -16.73 5.81 -2.45
CA LEU A 90 -17.60 6.97 -2.49
C LEU A 90 -17.74 7.54 -3.91
N ALA A 91 -16.64 7.63 -4.67
CA ALA A 91 -16.64 8.11 -6.06
C ALA A 91 -17.56 7.28 -6.96
N VAL A 92 -17.51 5.97 -6.82
CA VAL A 92 -18.40 5.05 -7.55
C VAL A 92 -19.84 5.19 -7.08
N GLN A 93 -20.07 5.35 -5.77
CA GLN A 93 -21.42 5.49 -5.20
C GLN A 93 -22.12 6.77 -5.66
N VAL A 94 -21.38 7.89 -5.75
CA VAL A 94 -21.95 9.18 -6.21
C VAL A 94 -21.70 9.43 -7.71
N GLU A 95 -21.17 8.46 -8.44
CA GLU A 95 -20.87 8.50 -9.86
C GLU A 95 -20.02 9.72 -10.28
N SER A 96 -18.99 10.04 -9.47
CA SER A 96 -18.10 11.18 -9.70
C SER A 96 -16.72 10.73 -10.19
N LEU A 97 -16.47 10.83 -11.49
CA LEU A 97 -15.18 10.51 -12.08
C LEU A 97 -14.01 11.39 -11.55
N PRO A 98 -14.18 12.71 -11.36
CA PRO A 98 -13.16 13.53 -10.72
C PRO A 98 -12.80 13.06 -9.30
N LEU A 99 -13.79 12.62 -8.52
CA LEU A 99 -13.56 12.09 -7.19
C LEU A 99 -12.78 10.75 -7.22
N LEU A 100 -13.00 9.92 -8.25
CA LEU A 100 -12.21 8.72 -8.49
C LEU A 100 -10.73 9.08 -8.73
N TYR A 101 -10.46 10.07 -9.56
CA TYR A 101 -9.09 10.51 -9.86
C TYR A 101 -8.40 11.11 -8.65
N ILE A 102 -9.11 11.89 -7.84
CA ILE A 102 -8.58 12.45 -6.59
C ILE A 102 -8.36 11.34 -5.54
N GLY A 103 -9.38 10.51 -5.29
CA GLY A 103 -9.35 9.49 -4.25
C GLY A 103 -8.32 8.39 -4.54
N TYR A 104 -8.53 7.65 -5.61
CA TYR A 104 -7.64 6.56 -5.99
C TYR A 104 -6.31 7.07 -6.55
N GLY A 105 -6.38 8.01 -7.49
CA GLY A 105 -5.22 8.48 -8.23
C GLY A 105 -4.28 9.30 -7.35
N VAL A 106 -4.75 10.44 -6.83
CA VAL A 106 -3.89 11.37 -6.09
C VAL A 106 -3.64 10.89 -4.66
N VAL A 107 -4.69 10.77 -3.85
CA VAL A 107 -4.56 10.43 -2.42
C VAL A 107 -4.01 9.02 -2.26
N GLY A 108 -4.58 8.05 -2.98
CA GLY A 108 -4.08 6.67 -2.99
C GLY A 108 -2.64 6.59 -3.50
N GLY A 109 -2.31 7.26 -4.60
CA GLY A 109 -0.97 7.30 -5.18
C GLY A 109 0.10 7.87 -4.25
N LEU A 110 -0.21 8.96 -3.54
CA LEU A 110 0.68 9.51 -2.50
C LEU A 110 0.91 8.49 -1.37
N GLY A 111 -0.15 7.81 -0.94
CA GLY A 111 -0.07 6.74 0.06
C GLY A 111 0.77 5.56 -0.41
N LEU A 112 0.65 5.18 -1.70
CA LEU A 112 1.45 4.12 -2.33
C LEU A 112 2.95 4.42 -2.25
N GLY A 113 3.38 5.63 -2.64
CA GLY A 113 4.79 6.00 -2.62
C GLY A 113 5.38 6.04 -1.21
N ALA A 114 4.64 6.60 -0.25
CA ALA A 114 5.02 6.60 1.16
C ALA A 114 5.12 5.16 1.72
N GLY A 115 4.14 4.32 1.39
CA GLY A 115 4.07 2.93 1.81
C GLY A 115 5.12 2.04 1.16
N TYR A 116 5.61 2.38 -0.04
CA TYR A 116 6.66 1.64 -0.72
C TYR A 116 8.05 1.88 -0.11
N VAL A 117 8.43 3.16 0.05
CA VAL A 117 9.78 3.51 0.51
C VAL A 117 10.02 3.12 1.97
N THR A 118 8.99 3.22 2.81
CA THR A 118 9.09 2.99 4.25
C THR A 118 9.55 1.57 4.62
N PRO A 119 8.92 0.48 4.12
CA PRO A 119 9.37 -0.88 4.43
C PRO A 119 10.71 -1.22 3.81
N VAL A 120 10.96 -0.81 2.54
CA VAL A 120 12.21 -1.12 1.84
C VAL A 120 13.41 -0.60 2.64
N SER A 121 13.42 0.69 2.96
CA SER A 121 14.50 1.31 3.71
C SER A 121 14.67 0.71 5.11
N THR A 122 13.56 0.37 5.76
CA THR A 122 13.57 -0.15 7.13
C THR A 122 14.06 -1.60 7.18
N ILE A 123 13.54 -2.48 6.31
CA ILE A 123 13.95 -3.89 6.28
C ILE A 123 15.44 -4.00 5.94
N ILE A 124 15.93 -3.26 4.96
CA ILE A 124 17.35 -3.26 4.59
C ILE A 124 18.23 -2.83 5.78
N ALA A 125 17.80 -1.83 6.56
CA ALA A 125 18.54 -1.38 7.74
C ALA A 125 18.61 -2.44 8.86
N TRP A 126 17.61 -3.33 8.97
CA TRP A 126 17.61 -4.42 9.94
C TRP A 126 18.38 -5.67 9.49
N PHE A 127 18.71 -5.80 8.20
CA PHE A 127 19.40 -6.96 7.63
C PHE A 127 20.66 -6.54 6.85
N PRO A 128 21.62 -5.85 7.48
CA PRO A 128 22.82 -5.38 6.80
C PRO A 128 23.72 -6.55 6.33
N ASP A 129 23.62 -7.69 7.02
CA ASP A 129 24.30 -8.96 6.72
C ASP A 129 23.70 -9.72 5.52
N LYS A 130 22.42 -9.45 5.18
CA LYS A 130 21.66 -10.15 4.12
C LYS A 130 20.83 -9.20 3.29
N ARG A 131 21.45 -8.13 2.75
CA ARG A 131 20.75 -7.06 2.00
C ARG A 131 19.93 -7.58 0.83
N GLY A 132 20.44 -8.54 0.06
CA GLY A 132 19.69 -9.15 -1.05
C GLY A 132 18.42 -9.86 -0.57
N LEU A 133 18.50 -10.63 0.51
CA LEU A 133 17.31 -11.27 1.12
C LEU A 133 16.31 -10.22 1.64
N ALA A 134 16.81 -9.16 2.29
CA ALA A 134 15.99 -8.08 2.80
C ALA A 134 15.21 -7.37 1.68
N THR A 135 15.88 -7.03 0.60
CA THR A 135 15.27 -6.43 -0.58
C THR A 135 14.26 -7.38 -1.23
N GLY A 136 14.62 -8.67 -1.36
CA GLY A 136 13.71 -9.69 -1.89
C GLY A 136 12.44 -9.85 -1.06
N MET A 137 12.54 -9.91 0.27
CA MET A 137 11.38 -9.98 1.17
C MET A 137 10.47 -8.75 1.04
N ALA A 138 11.06 -7.56 0.95
CA ALA A 138 10.29 -6.33 0.78
C ALA A 138 9.51 -6.34 -0.54
N ILE A 139 10.19 -6.60 -1.66
CA ILE A 139 9.57 -6.57 -3.00
C ILE A 139 8.59 -7.73 -3.20
N MET A 140 8.86 -8.90 -2.63
CA MET A 140 7.98 -10.06 -2.71
C MET A 140 6.58 -9.74 -2.17
N GLY A 141 6.48 -9.06 -1.01
CA GLY A 141 5.19 -8.65 -0.45
C GLY A 141 4.38 -7.81 -1.43
N PHE A 142 5.04 -6.86 -2.11
CA PHE A 142 4.40 -6.00 -3.09
C PHE A 142 3.94 -6.77 -4.35
N GLY A 143 4.78 -7.68 -4.87
CA GLY A 143 4.47 -8.48 -6.05
C GLY A 143 3.36 -9.51 -5.83
N PHE A 144 3.32 -10.17 -4.67
CA PHE A 144 2.29 -11.18 -4.35
C PHE A 144 0.92 -10.57 -4.02
N ALA A 145 0.86 -9.28 -3.72
CA ALA A 145 -0.37 -8.61 -3.31
C ALA A 145 -1.51 -8.76 -4.31
N ALA A 146 -1.24 -8.57 -5.61
CA ALA A 146 -2.28 -8.68 -6.64
C ALA A 146 -2.84 -10.10 -6.75
N MET A 147 -1.99 -11.13 -6.58
CA MET A 147 -2.40 -12.52 -6.60
C MET A 147 -3.36 -12.87 -5.44
N LEU A 148 -3.19 -12.24 -4.29
CA LEU A 148 -4.08 -12.42 -3.14
C LEU A 148 -5.32 -11.53 -3.25
N THR A 149 -5.13 -10.25 -3.58
CA THR A 149 -6.23 -9.27 -3.63
C THR A 149 -7.21 -9.56 -4.77
N GLY A 150 -6.73 -10.03 -5.92
CA GLY A 150 -7.59 -10.30 -7.07
C GLY A 150 -8.75 -11.24 -6.76
N PRO A 151 -8.49 -12.49 -6.33
CA PRO A 151 -9.56 -13.44 -5.96
C PRO A 151 -10.42 -12.95 -4.79
N ILE A 152 -9.83 -12.32 -3.78
CA ILE A 152 -10.58 -11.76 -2.64
C ILE A 152 -11.55 -10.69 -3.13
N ALA A 153 -11.10 -9.75 -3.95
CA ALA A 153 -11.93 -8.70 -4.49
C ALA A 153 -13.06 -9.23 -5.39
N GLN A 154 -12.75 -10.20 -6.27
CA GLN A 154 -13.76 -10.84 -7.11
C GLN A 154 -14.87 -11.51 -6.30
N ASN A 155 -14.51 -12.28 -5.27
CA ASN A 155 -15.48 -12.94 -4.40
C ASN A 155 -16.31 -11.92 -3.60
N LEU A 156 -15.69 -10.85 -3.09
CA LEU A 156 -16.42 -9.80 -2.39
C LEU A 156 -17.37 -9.06 -3.33
N ILE A 157 -16.93 -8.70 -4.53
CA ILE A 157 -17.79 -8.03 -5.53
C ILE A 157 -18.99 -8.91 -5.89
N ALA A 158 -18.77 -10.22 -6.07
CA ALA A 158 -19.84 -11.17 -6.35
C ALA A 158 -20.83 -11.34 -5.18
N GLY A 159 -20.33 -11.30 -3.94
CA GLY A 159 -21.14 -11.54 -2.74
C GLY A 159 -21.87 -10.31 -2.21
N ILE A 160 -21.19 -9.16 -2.15
CA ILE A 160 -21.72 -7.95 -1.49
C ILE A 160 -21.79 -6.73 -2.43
N GLY A 161 -21.35 -6.86 -3.67
CA GLY A 161 -21.32 -5.78 -4.64
C GLY A 161 -20.06 -4.92 -4.61
N LEU A 162 -19.90 -4.05 -5.62
CA LEU A 162 -18.68 -3.28 -5.83
C LEU A 162 -18.41 -2.23 -4.75
N VAL A 163 -19.38 -1.36 -4.45
CA VAL A 163 -19.20 -0.26 -3.49
C VAL A 163 -18.92 -0.77 -2.07
N PRO A 164 -19.69 -1.72 -1.51
CA PRO A 164 -19.35 -2.31 -0.21
C PRO A 164 -17.98 -2.98 -0.20
N THR A 165 -17.56 -3.61 -1.30
CA THR A 165 -16.21 -4.20 -1.42
C THR A 165 -15.12 -3.14 -1.26
N MET A 166 -15.28 -1.97 -1.89
CA MET A 166 -14.32 -0.86 -1.73
C MET A 166 -14.22 -0.39 -0.28
N TYR A 167 -15.36 -0.27 0.41
CA TYR A 167 -15.36 0.12 1.83
C TYR A 167 -14.72 -0.95 2.73
N VAL A 168 -15.00 -2.22 2.49
CA VAL A 168 -14.39 -3.33 3.24
C VAL A 168 -12.88 -3.35 3.03
N LEU A 169 -12.42 -3.29 1.77
CA LEU A 169 -10.99 -3.31 1.45
C LEU A 169 -10.28 -2.05 1.97
N GLY A 170 -10.85 -0.87 1.78
CA GLY A 170 -10.28 0.39 2.26
C GLY A 170 -10.12 0.40 3.78
N THR A 171 -11.13 -0.06 4.51
CA THR A 171 -11.08 -0.18 5.97
C THR A 171 -10.07 -1.23 6.42
N ALA A 172 -10.03 -2.40 5.77
CA ALA A 172 -9.08 -3.45 6.06
C ALA A 172 -7.63 -2.97 5.83
N TYR A 173 -7.37 -2.32 4.69
CA TYR A 173 -6.04 -1.77 4.38
C TYR A 173 -5.63 -0.71 5.40
N LEU A 174 -6.53 0.20 5.75
CA LEU A 174 -6.29 1.23 6.76
C LEU A 174 -5.86 0.60 8.09
N LEU A 175 -6.64 -0.35 8.61
CA LEU A 175 -6.40 -0.98 9.92
C LEU A 175 -5.13 -1.84 9.92
N ILE A 176 -4.94 -2.67 8.89
CA ILE A 176 -3.76 -3.54 8.78
C ILE A 176 -2.49 -2.69 8.65
N MET A 177 -2.51 -1.66 7.80
CA MET A 177 -1.36 -0.79 7.61
C MET A 177 -1.07 0.05 8.85
N LEU A 178 -2.09 0.56 9.56
CA LEU A 178 -1.89 1.29 10.81
C LEU A 178 -1.24 0.41 11.87
N THR A 179 -1.70 -0.81 12.05
CA THR A 179 -1.10 -1.75 13.01
C THR A 179 0.31 -2.15 12.61
N ALA A 180 0.55 -2.44 11.34
CA ALA A 180 1.86 -2.77 10.80
C ALA A 180 2.86 -1.61 10.98
N ALA A 181 2.42 -0.37 10.75
CA ALA A 181 3.25 0.83 10.92
C ALA A 181 3.75 1.02 12.36
N GLN A 182 2.98 0.58 13.38
CA GLN A 182 3.41 0.69 14.78
C GLN A 182 4.56 -0.27 15.12
N VAL A 183 4.68 -1.37 14.41
CA VAL A 183 5.73 -2.37 14.62
C VAL A 183 7.04 -1.96 13.95
N ILE A 184 6.98 -1.18 12.87
CA ILE A 184 8.14 -0.78 12.08
C ILE A 184 8.92 0.32 12.80
N ARG A 185 10.23 0.11 12.98
CA ARG A 185 11.15 1.11 13.52
C ARG A 185 12.57 0.92 12.99
N LYS A 186 13.37 1.96 13.05
CA LYS A 186 14.81 1.85 12.77
C LYS A 186 15.51 1.02 13.86
N PRO A 187 16.55 0.25 13.52
CA PRO A 187 17.38 -0.42 14.51
C PRO A 187 18.09 0.62 15.40
N ARG A 188 18.25 0.32 16.69
CA ARG A 188 19.08 1.14 17.59
C ARG A 188 20.57 0.81 17.34
N PRO A 189 21.50 1.74 17.65
CA PRO A 189 22.93 1.45 17.59
C PRO A 189 23.27 0.15 18.31
N GLY A 190 23.83 -0.84 17.59
CA GLY A 190 24.17 -2.16 18.11
C GLY A 190 23.11 -3.25 18.04
N GLU A 191 21.84 -2.95 17.69
CA GLU A 191 20.82 -3.98 17.45
C GLU A 191 21.01 -4.70 16.11
N ASP A 192 21.56 -4.01 15.11
CA ASP A 192 21.89 -4.50 13.78
C ASP A 192 23.18 -5.33 13.76
N ARG A 193 24.11 -5.06 14.70
CA ARG A 193 25.44 -5.70 14.73
C ARG A 193 25.51 -7.03 15.50
N LYS A 194 24.48 -7.43 16.23
CA LYS A 194 24.49 -8.68 17.02
C LYS A 194 24.37 -9.99 16.20
N SER A 195 24.49 -9.91 14.89
CA SER A 195 24.46 -11.08 13.99
C SER A 195 25.81 -11.35 13.29
N VAL A 196 26.87 -10.68 13.68
CA VAL A 196 28.22 -10.83 13.07
C VAL A 196 29.24 -11.30 14.14
N VAL A 197 28.87 -12.26 14.97
CA VAL A 197 29.82 -13.08 15.75
C VAL A 197 29.36 -14.52 15.67
#